data_51613f8f490c6337e6f6242f5a37e84e
#
_entry.id   51613f8f490c6337e6f6242f5a37e84e
#
_cell.length_a   1.000
_cell.length_b   1.000
_cell.length_c   1.000
_cell.angle_alpha   90.00
_cell.angle_beta   90.00
_cell.angle_gamma   90.00
#
_symmetry.space_group_name_H-M   'P 1'
#
loop_
_entity.id
_entity.type
_entity.pdbx_description
1 polymer ?
#
loop_
_entity_poly.entity_id
_entity_poly.type
_entity_poly.pdbx_seq_one_letter_code
_entity_poly.pdbx_strand_id
1 'polypeptide(L)'
;DNEDKINYPLSNDYSTPRLKTNSLGFFNGQNGDREIVIPKPKGVLRINCLGASTTGNYLKKDENIFSYPLELEKILSKNKKVEVNNCGQGGYNSADILVRFLLQIIDTEPDCIILYHAHNDIRSYLTKDFESDYSNSRDNIGTNYWKFYISNYLFDFKLNYLNYLINKWLPNNDRYSLMQQIEKSQINLNLDYSKGLKAFERNIQSIITICKSKNIELILSTFCFYLHEKALKNKLFITYKKIVDEENKIIKKLASTNNLKIVDNDKLIEKKDENFLDTX
;
A
#
# COMPACT_ATOMS: atom_id res chain seq x y z
N ASP A 1 15.48 17.59 -18.18
CA ASP A 1 14.18 18.11 -17.80
C ASP A 1 13.39 16.99 -17.15
N ASN A 2 13.57 16.83 -15.84
CA ASN A 2 12.97 15.79 -15.01
C ASN A 2 11.82 16.38 -14.19
N GLU A 3 10.72 16.80 -14.83
CA GLU A 3 9.60 17.38 -14.11
C GLU A 3 8.47 16.40 -13.76
N ASP A 4 8.57 15.13 -14.16
CA ASP A 4 7.47 14.15 -14.02
C ASP A 4 7.60 13.24 -12.78
N LYS A 5 8.37 13.63 -11.77
CA LYS A 5 8.41 12.87 -10.52
C LYS A 5 7.13 13.09 -9.74
N ILE A 6 6.36 12.01 -9.56
CA ILE A 6 5.13 12.06 -8.79
C ILE A 6 5.44 12.41 -7.33
N ASN A 7 5.01 13.59 -6.91
CA ASN A 7 5.16 14.04 -5.54
C ASN A 7 3.87 13.70 -4.76
N TYR A 8 3.95 12.77 -3.81
CA TYR A 8 2.84 12.44 -2.92
C TYR A 8 2.93 13.29 -1.65
N PRO A 9 1.93 14.13 -1.37
CA PRO A 9 1.90 14.79 -0.07
C PRO A 9 1.50 13.77 1.01
N LEU A 10 2.37 13.54 1.98
CA LEU A 10 2.12 12.61 3.10
C LEU A 10 1.22 13.21 4.19
N SER A 11 0.99 14.50 4.15
CA SER A 11 0.12 15.19 5.11
C SER A 11 -0.48 16.44 4.48
N ASN A 12 -1.59 16.89 5.05
CA ASN A 12 -2.20 18.17 4.68
C ASN A 12 -1.40 19.38 5.20
N ASP A 13 -0.28 19.15 5.84
CA ASP A 13 0.60 20.22 6.28
C ASP A 13 1.51 20.65 5.12
N TYR A 14 1.21 21.77 4.54
CA TYR A 14 1.95 22.37 3.43
C TYR A 14 3.40 22.73 3.77
N SER A 15 3.79 22.64 5.06
CA SER A 15 5.15 22.92 5.50
C SER A 15 6.10 21.73 5.38
N THR A 16 5.57 20.50 5.22
CA THR A 16 6.42 19.32 5.11
C THR A 16 7.04 19.21 3.71
N PRO A 17 8.35 18.93 3.61
CA PRO A 17 8.97 18.69 2.30
C PRO A 17 8.30 17.51 1.60
N ARG A 18 8.00 17.66 0.34
CA ARG A 18 7.42 16.57 -0.47
C ARG A 18 8.45 15.45 -0.58
N LEU A 19 8.04 14.24 -0.26
CA LEU A 19 8.87 13.07 -0.51
C LEU A 19 8.94 12.81 -2.01
N LYS A 20 10.16 12.61 -2.49
CA LYS A 20 10.41 12.27 -3.89
C LYS A 20 10.33 10.75 -4.05
N THR A 21 9.92 10.33 -5.24
CA THR A 21 10.07 8.94 -5.67
C THR A 21 11.12 8.87 -6.78
N ASN A 22 11.65 7.69 -7.02
CA ASN A 22 12.47 7.46 -8.21
C ASN A 22 11.59 7.41 -9.49
N SER A 23 12.21 7.19 -10.64
CA SER A 23 11.52 7.15 -11.94
C SER A 23 10.44 6.05 -12.03
N LEU A 24 10.51 5.01 -11.19
CA LEU A 24 9.53 3.93 -11.14
C LEU A 24 8.42 4.19 -10.11
N GLY A 25 8.44 5.33 -9.43
CA GLY A 25 7.47 5.66 -8.38
C GLY A 25 7.71 4.92 -7.07
N PHE A 26 8.94 4.50 -6.80
CA PHE A 26 9.32 3.82 -5.54
C PHE A 26 10.02 4.78 -4.58
N PHE A 27 9.81 4.59 -3.28
CA PHE A 27 10.45 5.37 -2.23
C PHE A 27 11.75 4.66 -1.80
N ASN A 28 12.86 4.95 -2.48
CA ASN A 28 14.12 4.25 -2.26
C ASN A 28 15.21 5.17 -1.67
N GLY A 29 15.97 4.62 -0.73
CA GLY A 29 17.08 5.33 -0.11
C GLY A 29 16.64 6.47 0.83
N GLN A 30 17.59 7.25 1.31
CA GLN A 30 17.36 8.30 2.32
C GLN A 30 16.47 9.44 1.83
N ASN A 31 16.51 9.75 0.54
CA ASN A 31 15.75 10.87 -0.04
C ASN A 31 14.49 10.41 -0.77
N GLY A 32 14.28 9.10 -0.88
CA GLY A 32 13.14 8.52 -1.60
C GLY A 32 13.40 8.29 -3.09
N ASP A 33 14.41 8.90 -3.67
CA ASP A 33 14.59 8.99 -5.12
C ASP A 33 15.75 8.16 -5.69
N ARG A 34 16.32 7.22 -4.91
CA ARG A 34 17.40 6.36 -5.43
C ARG A 34 16.88 5.50 -6.58
N GLU A 35 17.52 5.65 -7.74
CA GLU A 35 17.15 4.88 -8.95
C GLU A 35 17.56 3.40 -8.83
N ILE A 36 16.85 2.56 -9.56
CA ILE A 36 17.15 1.13 -9.69
C ILE A 36 17.92 0.93 -10.99
N VAL A 37 19.14 0.42 -10.89
CA VAL A 37 19.98 0.15 -12.06
C VAL A 37 19.54 -1.18 -12.69
N ILE A 38 19.16 -1.15 -13.97
CA ILE A 38 18.77 -2.32 -14.74
C ILE A 38 19.69 -2.41 -15.98
N PRO A 39 20.33 -3.53 -16.24
CA PRO A 39 20.29 -4.79 -15.51
C PRO A 39 20.94 -4.69 -14.12
N LYS A 40 20.53 -5.61 -13.23
CA LYS A 40 21.03 -5.64 -11.84
C LYS A 40 22.56 -5.79 -11.79
N PRO A 41 23.27 -4.93 -11.03
CA PRO A 41 24.72 -5.08 -10.91
C PRO A 41 25.14 -6.43 -10.28
N LYS A 42 26.23 -7.00 -10.77
CA LYS A 42 26.76 -8.28 -10.27
C LYS A 42 27.10 -8.21 -8.79
N GLY A 43 26.70 -9.22 -8.05
CA GLY A 43 26.98 -9.37 -6.63
C GLY A 43 26.08 -8.55 -5.71
N VAL A 44 25.08 -7.86 -6.25
CA VAL A 44 24.08 -7.15 -5.46
C VAL A 44 22.89 -8.07 -5.17
N LEU A 45 22.51 -8.19 -3.91
CA LEU A 45 21.27 -8.85 -3.49
C LEU A 45 20.16 -7.80 -3.56
N ARG A 46 19.17 -8.01 -4.41
CA ARG A 46 18.04 -7.07 -4.57
C ARG A 46 16.78 -7.64 -3.93
N ILE A 47 16.27 -6.91 -2.93
CA ILE A 47 15.05 -7.24 -2.18
C ILE A 47 14.02 -6.19 -2.49
N ASN A 48 12.83 -6.59 -2.95
CA ASN A 48 11.73 -5.65 -3.19
C ASN A 48 10.61 -5.91 -2.18
N CYS A 49 10.22 -4.86 -1.45
CA CYS A 49 9.19 -4.90 -0.43
C CYS A 49 7.85 -4.46 -1.02
N LEU A 50 6.93 -5.42 -1.16
CA LEU A 50 5.60 -5.22 -1.72
C LEU A 50 4.58 -5.01 -0.60
N GLY A 51 3.66 -4.10 -0.83
CA GLY A 51 2.57 -3.81 0.11
C GLY A 51 1.85 -2.52 -0.24
N ALA A 52 1.04 -2.07 0.68
CA ALA A 52 0.27 -0.83 0.53
C ALA A 52 0.94 0.33 1.30
N SER A 53 0.14 1.18 1.95
CA SER A 53 0.65 2.36 2.69
C SER A 53 1.58 1.99 3.84
N THR A 54 1.34 0.88 4.53
CA THR A 54 2.21 0.40 5.62
C THR A 54 3.62 0.04 5.14
N THR A 55 3.76 -0.42 3.90
CA THR A 55 5.06 -0.64 3.26
C THR A 55 5.60 0.66 2.66
N GLY A 56 4.74 1.39 1.93
CA GLY A 56 5.10 2.62 1.24
C GLY A 56 5.32 3.83 2.15
N ASN A 57 5.02 3.69 3.44
CA ASN A 57 5.05 4.80 4.37
C ASN A 57 6.48 5.26 4.67
N TYR A 58 6.72 6.54 4.46
CA TYR A 58 7.93 7.24 4.85
C TYR A 58 7.58 8.21 5.97
N LEU A 59 7.96 7.86 7.18
CA LEU A 59 7.79 8.74 8.32
C LEU A 59 9.01 9.64 8.43
N LYS A 60 8.79 10.93 8.48
CA LYS A 60 9.86 11.92 8.73
C LYS A 60 9.79 12.36 10.19
N LYS A 61 10.88 12.16 10.91
CA LYS A 61 11.05 12.66 12.26
C LYS A 61 12.43 13.34 12.36
N ASP A 62 12.41 14.63 12.67
CA ASP A 62 13.64 15.42 12.86
C ASP A 62 14.64 15.27 11.68
N GLU A 63 14.14 15.44 10.46
CA GLU A 63 14.89 15.30 9.20
C GLU A 63 15.31 13.85 8.84
N ASN A 64 15.05 12.88 9.70
CA ASN A 64 15.30 11.48 9.39
C ASN A 64 14.05 10.84 8.80
N ILE A 65 14.26 10.04 7.78
CA ILE A 65 13.19 9.26 7.13
C ILE A 65 13.24 7.83 7.66
N PHE A 66 12.08 7.32 8.04
CA PHE A 66 11.92 5.96 8.56
C PHE A 66 10.93 5.19 7.70
N SER A 67 11.36 4.03 7.24
CA SER A 67 10.50 3.01 6.65
C SER A 67 11.15 1.66 6.87
N TYR A 68 10.36 0.60 7.03
CA TYR A 68 10.97 -0.70 7.30
C TYR A 68 11.89 -1.18 6.15
N PRO A 69 11.60 -0.92 4.87
CA PRO A 69 12.55 -1.30 3.82
C PRO A 69 13.90 -0.59 3.94
N LEU A 70 13.89 0.70 4.30
CA LEU A 70 15.13 1.47 4.51
C LEU A 70 15.93 0.95 5.71
N GLU A 71 15.25 0.63 6.80
CA GLU A 71 15.93 0.07 7.99
C GLU A 71 16.47 -1.33 7.70
N LEU A 72 15.74 -2.15 6.96
CA LEU A 72 16.20 -3.45 6.52
C LEU A 72 17.48 -3.33 5.67
N GLU A 73 17.50 -2.36 4.73
CA GLU A 73 18.69 -2.10 3.92
C GLU A 73 19.89 -1.73 4.79
N LYS A 74 19.71 -0.81 5.74
CA LYS A 74 20.77 -0.39 6.67
C LYS A 74 21.35 -1.58 7.46
N ILE A 75 20.48 -2.48 7.91
CA ILE A 75 20.92 -3.66 8.69
C ILE A 75 21.71 -4.62 7.81
N LEU A 76 21.19 -4.96 6.63
CA LEU A 76 21.80 -5.95 5.73
C LEU A 76 23.07 -5.44 5.06
N SER A 77 23.16 -4.13 4.79
CA SER A 77 24.32 -3.51 4.13
C SER A 77 25.60 -3.58 4.95
N LYS A 78 25.51 -3.87 6.24
CA LYS A 78 26.68 -4.06 7.11
C LYS A 78 27.57 -5.22 6.64
N ASN A 79 26.98 -6.21 5.99
CA ASN A 79 27.68 -7.48 5.66
C ASN A 79 27.58 -7.89 4.18
N LYS A 80 26.76 -7.21 3.39
CA LYS A 80 26.47 -7.60 2.00
C LYS A 80 26.21 -6.37 1.13
N LYS A 81 26.51 -6.47 -0.16
CA LYS A 81 26.00 -5.52 -1.13
C LYS A 81 24.52 -5.81 -1.34
N VAL A 82 23.66 -4.99 -0.77
CA VAL A 82 22.20 -5.18 -0.83
C VAL A 82 21.50 -3.88 -1.26
N GLU A 83 20.44 -4.03 -2.03
CA GLU A 83 19.48 -2.98 -2.34
C GLU A 83 18.13 -3.44 -1.83
N VAL A 84 17.49 -2.66 -0.98
CA VAL A 84 16.12 -2.89 -0.57
C VAL A 84 15.24 -1.80 -1.16
N ASN A 85 14.30 -2.18 -2.00
CA ASN A 85 13.43 -1.25 -2.69
C ASN A 85 12.04 -1.24 -2.04
N ASN A 86 11.58 -0.05 -1.70
CA ASN A 86 10.25 0.16 -1.17
C ASN A 86 9.26 0.32 -2.33
N CYS A 87 8.61 -0.78 -2.69
CA CYS A 87 7.62 -0.84 -3.77
C CYS A 87 6.19 -0.70 -3.24
N GLY A 88 6.03 -0.29 -1.98
CA GLY A 88 4.71 -0.04 -1.38
C GLY A 88 4.01 1.15 -2.01
N GLN A 89 2.68 1.07 -2.08
CA GLN A 89 1.87 2.14 -2.66
C GLN A 89 0.58 2.33 -1.86
N GLY A 90 0.37 3.54 -1.37
CA GLY A 90 -0.83 3.87 -0.57
C GLY A 90 -2.12 3.53 -1.30
N GLY A 91 -3.05 2.90 -0.59
CA GLY A 91 -4.38 2.56 -1.11
C GLY A 91 -4.46 1.28 -1.93
N TYR A 92 -3.33 0.66 -2.30
CA TYR A 92 -3.34 -0.55 -3.12
C TYR A 92 -3.96 -1.73 -2.36
N ASN A 93 -4.82 -2.49 -3.05
CA ASN A 93 -5.31 -3.80 -2.63
C ASN A 93 -4.42 -4.91 -3.22
N SER A 94 -4.72 -6.17 -2.92
CA SER A 94 -3.91 -7.30 -3.39
C SER A 94 -3.89 -7.45 -4.92
N ALA A 95 -4.97 -7.06 -5.61
CA ALA A 95 -5.03 -7.09 -7.07
C ALA A 95 -4.11 -6.01 -7.67
N ASP A 96 -4.11 -4.80 -7.11
CA ASP A 96 -3.21 -3.72 -7.55
C ASP A 96 -1.74 -4.12 -7.36
N ILE A 97 -1.42 -4.74 -6.21
CA ILE A 97 -0.07 -5.22 -5.91
C ILE A 97 0.35 -6.30 -6.93
N LEU A 98 -0.54 -7.25 -7.23
CA LEU A 98 -0.28 -8.31 -8.23
C LEU A 98 0.00 -7.72 -9.62
N VAL A 99 -0.83 -6.77 -10.06
CA VAL A 99 -0.67 -6.12 -11.37
C VAL A 99 0.65 -5.35 -11.43
N ARG A 100 0.95 -4.56 -10.39
CA ARG A 100 2.21 -3.79 -10.34
C ARG A 100 3.43 -4.72 -10.27
N PHE A 101 3.34 -5.81 -9.51
CA PHE A 101 4.40 -6.82 -9.44
C PHE A 101 4.68 -7.40 -10.84
N LEU A 102 3.62 -7.83 -11.53
CA LEU A 102 3.74 -8.48 -12.84
C LEU A 102 4.23 -7.54 -13.95
N LEU A 103 3.79 -6.27 -13.95
CA LEU A 103 4.04 -5.36 -15.07
C LEU A 103 5.22 -4.41 -14.85
N GLN A 104 5.74 -4.31 -13.62
CA GLN A 104 6.79 -3.34 -13.31
C GLN A 104 7.87 -3.92 -12.39
N ILE A 105 7.49 -4.46 -11.23
CA ILE A 105 8.47 -4.80 -10.19
C ILE A 105 9.34 -5.99 -10.60
N ILE A 106 8.75 -6.96 -11.30
CA ILE A 106 9.47 -8.17 -11.75
C ILE A 106 10.63 -7.82 -12.67
N ASP A 107 10.50 -6.78 -13.48
CA ASP A 107 11.52 -6.33 -14.43
C ASP A 107 12.72 -5.65 -13.75
N THR A 108 12.62 -5.35 -12.45
CA THR A 108 13.77 -4.85 -11.68
C THR A 108 14.73 -5.97 -11.27
N GLU A 109 14.51 -7.22 -11.69
CA GLU A 109 15.35 -8.37 -11.40
C GLU A 109 15.55 -8.63 -9.90
N PRO A 110 14.47 -8.77 -9.10
CA PRO A 110 14.62 -9.03 -7.66
C PRO A 110 15.10 -10.47 -7.41
N ASP A 111 15.97 -10.63 -6.41
CA ASP A 111 16.33 -11.95 -5.87
C ASP A 111 15.31 -12.40 -4.81
N CYS A 112 14.70 -11.41 -4.13
CA CYS A 112 13.78 -11.70 -3.04
C CYS A 112 12.64 -10.68 -3.03
N ILE A 113 11.44 -11.18 -2.76
CA ILE A 113 10.25 -10.37 -2.52
C ILE A 113 9.85 -10.55 -1.05
N ILE A 114 9.56 -9.46 -0.37
CA ILE A 114 8.89 -9.45 0.94
C ILE A 114 7.49 -8.89 0.72
N LEU A 115 6.46 -9.68 1.00
CA LEU A 115 5.07 -9.24 0.85
C LEU A 115 4.44 -9.01 2.22
N TYR A 116 4.17 -7.74 2.53
CA TYR A 116 3.50 -7.29 3.76
C TYR A 116 2.22 -6.56 3.38
N HIS A 117 1.10 -7.28 3.41
CA HIS A 117 -0.18 -6.74 2.95
C HIS A 117 -1.38 -7.45 3.58
N ALA A 118 -2.38 -6.66 3.90
CA ALA A 118 -3.77 -7.00 4.23
C ALA A 118 -4.55 -5.67 4.29
N HIS A 119 -5.71 -5.64 4.92
CA HIS A 119 -6.45 -4.44 5.31
C HIS A 119 -7.13 -3.69 4.14
N ASN A 120 -6.38 -3.28 3.10
CA ASN A 120 -6.98 -2.45 2.03
C ASN A 120 -8.01 -3.21 1.17
N ASP A 121 -7.88 -4.50 1.09
CA ASP A 121 -8.84 -5.37 0.37
C ASP A 121 -10.22 -5.34 1.03
N ILE A 122 -10.27 -5.16 2.34
CA ILE A 122 -11.49 -5.27 3.15
C ILE A 122 -12.55 -4.26 2.71
N ARG A 123 -12.13 -3.05 2.38
CA ARG A 123 -13.04 -2.02 1.87
C ARG A 123 -13.81 -2.52 0.63
N SER A 124 -13.10 -3.19 -0.28
CA SER A 124 -13.72 -3.77 -1.48
C SER A 124 -14.72 -4.87 -1.10
N TYR A 125 -14.36 -5.77 -0.16
CA TYR A 125 -15.22 -6.88 0.27
C TYR A 125 -16.55 -6.41 0.87
N LEU A 126 -16.52 -5.29 1.58
CA LEU A 126 -17.67 -4.75 2.29
C LEU A 126 -18.50 -3.79 1.42
N THR A 127 -18.15 -3.65 0.15
CA THR A 127 -18.93 -2.87 -0.83
C THR A 127 -19.97 -3.78 -1.47
N LYS A 128 -21.17 -3.23 -1.66
CA LYS A 128 -22.26 -3.94 -2.35
C LYS A 128 -21.79 -4.37 -3.75
N ASP A 129 -22.17 -5.57 -4.14
CA ASP A 129 -21.88 -6.15 -5.46
C ASP A 129 -20.37 -6.29 -5.75
N PHE A 130 -19.57 -6.61 -4.74
CA PHE A 130 -18.13 -6.85 -4.91
C PHE A 130 -17.87 -7.93 -5.96
N GLU A 131 -17.01 -7.62 -6.93
CA GLU A 131 -16.52 -8.57 -7.92
C GLU A 131 -15.07 -8.97 -7.63
N SER A 132 -14.78 -10.26 -7.86
CA SER A 132 -13.49 -10.84 -7.48
C SER A 132 -12.29 -10.29 -8.27
N ASP A 133 -12.54 -9.60 -9.38
CA ASP A 133 -11.53 -8.86 -10.15
C ASP A 133 -11.31 -7.43 -9.66
N TYR A 134 -12.03 -7.02 -8.60
CA TYR A 134 -11.99 -5.67 -7.99
C TYR A 134 -12.49 -4.54 -8.92
N SER A 135 -13.13 -4.85 -10.04
CA SER A 135 -13.63 -3.84 -10.99
C SER A 135 -14.62 -2.88 -10.32
N ASN A 136 -15.58 -3.42 -9.57
CA ASN A 136 -16.62 -2.61 -8.90
C ASN A 136 -16.05 -1.70 -7.81
N SER A 137 -14.93 -2.05 -7.18
CA SER A 137 -14.35 -1.23 -6.12
C SER A 137 -13.64 0.02 -6.68
N ARG A 138 -13.20 -0.04 -7.92
CA ARG A 138 -12.60 1.12 -8.60
C ARG A 138 -13.65 2.13 -9.06
N ASP A 139 -14.79 1.65 -9.52
CA ASP A 139 -15.93 2.50 -9.94
C ASP A 139 -16.54 3.24 -8.77
N ASN A 140 -16.54 2.63 -7.59
CA ASN A 140 -17.10 3.19 -6.35
C ASN A 140 -16.18 4.17 -5.63
N ILE A 141 -14.98 4.44 -6.12
CA ILE A 141 -14.23 5.62 -5.69
C ILE A 141 -14.97 6.83 -6.28
N GLY A 142 -16.00 7.28 -5.61
CA GLY A 142 -16.96 8.35 -5.91
C GLY A 142 -16.45 9.59 -6.61
N THR A 143 -15.63 9.37 -7.56
CA THR A 143 -15.31 10.37 -8.53
C THR A 143 -16.53 10.49 -9.42
N ASN A 144 -17.32 11.48 -9.17
CA ASN A 144 -18.05 12.07 -10.26
C ASN A 144 -17.08 12.11 -11.45
N TYR A 145 -17.19 11.17 -12.34
CA TYR A 145 -16.41 11.10 -13.58
C TYR A 145 -16.40 12.48 -14.26
N TRP A 146 -17.50 13.20 -14.14
CA TRP A 146 -17.64 14.57 -14.62
C TRP A 146 -16.70 15.56 -13.91
N LYS A 147 -16.49 15.43 -12.60
CA LYS A 147 -15.54 16.30 -11.87
C LYS A 147 -14.10 16.00 -12.28
N PHE A 148 -13.78 14.73 -12.47
CA PHE A 148 -12.46 14.33 -12.96
C PHE A 148 -12.24 14.78 -14.41
N TYR A 149 -13.24 14.58 -15.26
CA TYR A 149 -13.20 15.01 -16.66
C TYR A 149 -13.10 16.55 -16.77
N ILE A 150 -13.91 17.27 -16.02
CA ILE A 150 -13.91 18.74 -15.97
C ILE A 150 -12.58 19.24 -15.40
N SER A 151 -12.02 18.61 -14.35
CA SER A 151 -10.73 19.05 -13.80
C SER A 151 -9.59 18.83 -14.79
N ASN A 152 -9.58 17.71 -15.50
CA ASN A 152 -8.56 17.47 -16.54
C ASN A 152 -8.73 18.38 -17.76
N TYR A 153 -9.96 18.63 -18.18
CA TYR A 153 -10.26 19.55 -19.28
C TYR A 153 -9.91 21.00 -18.92
N LEU A 154 -10.13 21.38 -17.66
CA LEU A 154 -9.76 22.70 -17.15
C LEU A 154 -8.25 22.85 -16.92
N PHE A 155 -7.54 21.76 -16.68
CA PHE A 155 -6.06 21.79 -16.57
C PHE A 155 -5.38 22.18 -17.89
N ASP A 156 -5.92 21.72 -19.00
CA ASP A 156 -5.39 22.08 -20.33
C ASP A 156 -5.64 23.55 -20.70
N PHE A 157 -6.54 24.24 -20.01
CA PHE A 157 -6.93 25.63 -20.34
C PHE A 157 -6.32 26.69 -19.41
N LYS A 158 -5.22 26.42 -18.70
CA LYS A 158 -4.51 27.38 -17.84
C LYS A 158 -5.42 28.10 -16.82
N LEU A 159 -6.47 27.44 -16.32
CA LEU A 159 -7.38 28.01 -15.34
C LEU A 159 -6.92 27.76 -13.90
N ASN A 160 -5.64 28.03 -13.63
CA ASN A 160 -5.08 28.03 -12.26
C ASN A 160 -5.87 28.92 -11.31
N TYR A 161 -6.49 29.99 -11.84
CA TYR A 161 -7.29 30.93 -11.06
C TYR A 161 -8.64 30.33 -10.63
N LEU A 162 -9.30 29.59 -11.49
CA LEU A 162 -10.57 28.93 -11.14
C LEU A 162 -10.34 27.80 -10.12
N ASN A 163 -9.26 27.07 -10.26
CA ASN A 163 -8.85 26.05 -9.29
C ASN A 163 -8.50 26.67 -7.93
N TYR A 164 -7.87 27.83 -7.93
CA TYR A 164 -7.62 28.63 -6.74
C TYR A 164 -8.91 29.07 -6.08
N LEU A 165 -9.88 29.57 -6.86
CA LEU A 165 -11.20 30.02 -6.35
C LEU A 165 -12.01 28.82 -5.81
N ILE A 166 -12.02 27.69 -6.49
CA ILE A 166 -12.70 26.46 -6.05
C ILE A 166 -12.08 25.97 -4.73
N ASN A 167 -10.76 25.99 -4.62
CA ASN A 167 -10.05 25.59 -3.39
C ASN A 167 -10.23 26.61 -2.26
N LYS A 168 -10.43 27.89 -2.57
CA LYS A 168 -10.69 28.96 -1.59
C LYS A 168 -12.13 28.90 -1.06
N TRP A 169 -13.09 28.48 -1.90
CA TRP A 169 -14.52 28.43 -1.53
C TRP A 169 -14.95 27.09 -0.94
N LEU A 170 -14.17 26.04 -1.10
CA LEU A 170 -14.38 24.74 -0.47
C LEU A 170 -13.31 24.52 0.59
N PRO A 171 -13.60 24.75 1.87
CA PRO A 171 -12.62 24.48 2.92
C PRO A 171 -12.15 23.04 2.88
N ASN A 172 -10.85 22.82 3.05
CA ASN A 172 -10.20 21.51 2.97
C ASN A 172 -10.82 20.44 3.89
N ASN A 173 -11.48 20.86 4.94
CA ASN A 173 -12.16 19.97 5.89
C ASN A 173 -13.36 19.24 5.28
N ASP A 174 -14.00 19.81 4.27
CA ASP A 174 -15.22 19.22 3.69
C ASP A 174 -14.92 18.08 2.70
N ARG A 175 -13.75 18.12 2.05
CA ARG A 175 -13.37 17.02 1.15
C ARG A 175 -13.14 15.71 1.91
N TYR A 176 -12.46 15.79 3.05
CA TYR A 176 -12.18 14.61 3.87
C TYR A 176 -13.45 14.05 4.49
N SER A 177 -14.32 14.94 5.00
CA SER A 177 -15.59 14.54 5.59
C SER A 177 -16.55 13.98 4.53
N LEU A 178 -16.55 14.56 3.32
CA LEU A 178 -17.38 14.06 2.21
C LEU A 178 -16.90 12.69 1.73
N MET A 179 -15.59 12.48 1.58
CA MET A 179 -15.02 11.19 1.24
C MET A 179 -15.33 10.14 2.31
N GLN A 180 -15.19 10.48 3.58
CA GLN A 180 -15.55 9.60 4.70
C GLN A 180 -17.06 9.29 4.72
N GLN A 181 -17.92 10.24 4.39
CA GLN A 181 -19.37 10.04 4.34
C GLN A 181 -19.74 9.10 3.17
N ILE A 182 -19.14 9.31 2.01
CA ILE A 182 -19.35 8.42 0.84
C ILE A 182 -18.86 7.00 1.17
N GLU A 183 -17.70 6.88 1.80
CA GLU A 183 -17.16 5.60 2.27
C GLU A 183 -18.11 4.91 3.24
N LYS A 184 -18.62 5.62 4.22
CA LYS A 184 -19.56 5.09 5.21
C LYS A 184 -20.87 4.63 4.59
N SER A 185 -21.35 5.29 3.54
CA SER A 185 -22.61 4.92 2.90
C SER A 185 -22.51 3.67 2.01
N GLN A 186 -21.30 3.33 1.56
CA GLN A 186 -21.08 2.20 0.65
C GLN A 186 -20.69 0.91 1.39
N ILE A 187 -20.17 1.03 2.62
CA ILE A 187 -19.71 -0.11 3.40
C ILE A 187 -20.90 -0.76 4.14
N ASN A 188 -21.14 -2.03 3.89
CA ASN A 188 -22.12 -2.83 4.61
C ASN A 188 -21.40 -3.90 5.45
N LEU A 189 -21.37 -3.69 6.75
CA LEU A 189 -20.69 -4.57 7.71
C LEU A 189 -21.34 -5.96 7.86
N ASN A 190 -22.51 -6.14 7.28
CA ASN A 190 -23.24 -7.42 7.33
C ASN A 190 -23.07 -8.24 6.05
N LEU A 191 -22.29 -7.78 5.07
CA LEU A 191 -22.04 -8.54 3.84
C LEU A 191 -21.19 -9.78 4.12
N ASP A 192 -21.46 -10.82 3.36
CA ASP A 192 -20.59 -12.00 3.30
C ASP A 192 -19.32 -11.63 2.52
N TYR A 193 -18.20 -11.61 3.20
CA TYR A 193 -16.91 -11.27 2.62
C TYR A 193 -16.11 -12.49 2.14
N SER A 194 -16.73 -13.68 2.13
CA SER A 194 -16.03 -14.92 1.71
C SER A 194 -15.51 -14.86 0.28
N LYS A 195 -16.25 -14.22 -0.63
CA LYS A 195 -15.83 -13.98 -2.02
C LYS A 195 -14.55 -13.13 -2.06
N GLY A 196 -14.47 -12.13 -1.18
CA GLY A 196 -13.29 -11.29 -1.04
C GLY A 196 -12.07 -12.06 -0.55
N LEU A 197 -12.22 -12.88 0.50
CA LEU A 197 -11.13 -13.72 1.01
C LEU A 197 -10.60 -14.68 -0.05
N LYS A 198 -11.48 -15.26 -0.88
CA LYS A 198 -11.07 -16.11 -2.00
C LYS A 198 -10.28 -15.33 -3.06
N ALA A 199 -10.70 -14.10 -3.35
CA ALA A 199 -9.97 -13.23 -4.28
C ALA A 199 -8.58 -12.87 -3.74
N PHE A 200 -8.48 -12.53 -2.46
CA PHE A 200 -7.21 -12.28 -1.78
C PHE A 200 -6.29 -13.52 -1.87
N GLU A 201 -6.80 -14.70 -1.48
CA GLU A 201 -6.05 -15.96 -1.55
C GLU A 201 -5.52 -16.21 -2.97
N ARG A 202 -6.38 -16.05 -3.98
CA ARG A 202 -5.99 -16.21 -5.39
C ARG A 202 -4.88 -15.23 -5.78
N ASN A 203 -4.99 -13.95 -5.39
CA ASN A 203 -4.00 -12.93 -5.76
C ASN A 203 -2.63 -13.23 -5.14
N ILE A 204 -2.61 -13.59 -3.84
CA ILE A 204 -1.36 -13.97 -3.17
C ILE A 204 -0.78 -15.26 -3.78
N GLN A 205 -1.62 -16.26 -4.06
CA GLN A 205 -1.16 -17.50 -4.71
C GLN A 205 -0.58 -17.22 -6.11
N SER A 206 -1.12 -16.25 -6.84
CA SER A 206 -0.58 -15.83 -8.14
C SER A 206 0.82 -15.26 -7.99
N ILE A 207 1.05 -14.38 -7.00
CA ILE A 207 2.39 -13.84 -6.70
C ILE A 207 3.35 -14.98 -6.36
N ILE A 208 2.91 -15.94 -5.53
CA ILE A 208 3.73 -17.15 -5.18
C ILE A 208 4.14 -17.90 -6.45
N THR A 209 3.18 -18.17 -7.33
CA THR A 209 3.40 -18.93 -8.56
C THR A 209 4.42 -18.22 -9.47
N ILE A 210 4.28 -16.91 -9.63
CA ILE A 210 5.20 -16.10 -10.43
C ILE A 210 6.61 -16.12 -9.82
N CYS A 211 6.73 -15.90 -8.52
CA CYS A 211 8.04 -15.96 -7.83
C CYS A 211 8.72 -17.31 -8.04
N LYS A 212 7.98 -18.40 -7.86
CA LYS A 212 8.51 -19.76 -8.08
C LYS A 212 8.99 -19.96 -9.53
N SER A 213 8.19 -19.51 -10.50
CA SER A 213 8.53 -19.67 -11.93
C SER A 213 9.77 -18.88 -12.34
N LYS A 214 10.09 -17.82 -11.62
CA LYS A 214 11.22 -16.93 -11.88
C LYS A 214 12.42 -17.16 -10.93
N ASN A 215 12.34 -18.18 -10.05
CA ASN A 215 13.34 -18.45 -9.01
C ASN A 215 13.59 -17.25 -8.08
N ILE A 216 12.55 -16.49 -7.81
CA ILE A 216 12.58 -15.35 -6.87
C ILE A 216 12.20 -15.89 -5.49
N GLU A 217 13.03 -15.66 -4.47
CA GLU A 217 12.68 -15.99 -3.10
C GLU A 217 11.49 -15.12 -2.63
N LEU A 218 10.49 -15.74 -2.00
CA LEU A 218 9.34 -15.00 -1.47
C LEU A 218 9.22 -15.23 0.03
N ILE A 219 9.16 -14.13 0.77
CA ILE A 219 8.88 -14.11 2.20
C ILE A 219 7.50 -13.49 2.38
N LEU A 220 6.58 -14.24 2.97
CA LEU A 220 5.27 -13.73 3.33
C LEU A 220 5.30 -13.16 4.75
N SER A 221 4.45 -12.17 5.00
CA SER A 221 4.39 -11.53 6.30
C SER A 221 2.93 -11.32 6.73
N THR A 222 2.59 -11.71 7.96
CA THR A 222 1.25 -11.43 8.50
C THR A 222 1.13 -9.94 8.80
N PHE A 223 -0.07 -9.43 8.68
CA PHE A 223 -0.38 -8.02 8.93
C PHE A 223 -0.71 -7.81 10.40
N CYS A 224 -0.01 -6.88 11.03
CA CYS A 224 -0.27 -6.52 12.43
C CYS A 224 -1.33 -5.43 12.48
N PHE A 225 -2.50 -5.74 13.04
CA PHE A 225 -3.61 -4.81 13.19
C PHE A 225 -3.93 -4.65 14.68
N TYR A 226 -3.85 -3.43 15.14
CA TYR A 226 -4.04 -3.10 16.57
C TYR A 226 -5.33 -2.29 16.78
N LEU A 227 -6.15 -2.72 17.72
CA LEU A 227 -7.35 -1.98 18.13
C LEU A 227 -7.05 -1.17 19.40
N HIS A 228 -6.83 0.13 19.23
CA HIS A 228 -6.77 1.08 20.35
C HIS A 228 -8.08 1.05 21.14
N GLU A 229 -8.04 1.43 22.40
CA GLU A 229 -9.23 1.46 23.29
C GLU A 229 -10.41 2.20 22.64
N LYS A 230 -10.17 3.32 21.98
CA LYS A 230 -11.20 4.10 21.29
C LYS A 230 -11.81 3.34 20.11
N ALA A 231 -11.03 2.49 19.46
CA ALA A 231 -11.48 1.69 18.31
C ALA A 231 -12.28 0.45 18.75
N LEU A 232 -12.11 -0.02 19.98
CA LEU A 232 -12.83 -1.20 20.52
C LEU A 232 -14.36 -1.02 20.54
N LYS A 233 -14.86 0.22 20.52
CA LYS A 233 -16.29 0.52 20.48
C LYS A 233 -16.81 0.75 19.06
N ASN A 234 -15.92 0.73 18.06
CA ASN A 234 -16.29 1.01 16.67
C ASN A 234 -16.47 -0.31 15.91
N LYS A 235 -17.70 -0.62 15.55
CA LYS A 235 -18.08 -1.84 14.84
C LYS A 235 -17.29 -2.03 13.53
N LEU A 236 -16.94 -0.94 12.84
CA LEU A 236 -16.15 -0.99 11.62
C LEU A 236 -14.74 -1.57 11.89
N PHE A 237 -14.03 -1.03 12.88
CA PHE A 237 -12.68 -1.49 13.22
C PHE A 237 -12.66 -2.92 13.76
N ILE A 238 -13.70 -3.30 14.52
CA ILE A 238 -13.87 -4.69 14.99
C ILE A 238 -14.01 -5.64 13.80
N THR A 239 -14.85 -5.25 12.82
CA THR A 239 -15.05 -6.03 11.59
C THR A 239 -13.75 -6.13 10.79
N TYR A 240 -13.03 -5.02 10.63
CA TYR A 240 -11.72 -5.01 9.95
C TYR A 240 -10.73 -5.96 10.64
N LYS A 241 -10.62 -5.88 11.98
CA LYS A 241 -9.73 -6.79 12.73
C LYS A 241 -10.06 -8.25 12.45
N LYS A 242 -11.35 -8.59 12.50
CA LYS A 242 -11.82 -9.94 12.23
C LYS A 242 -11.40 -10.42 10.82
N ILE A 243 -11.57 -9.56 9.81
CA ILE A 243 -11.23 -9.92 8.43
C ILE A 243 -9.71 -10.01 8.24
N VAL A 244 -8.93 -9.09 8.85
CA VAL A 244 -7.45 -9.17 8.84
C VAL A 244 -6.99 -10.51 9.46
N ASP A 245 -7.64 -10.96 10.52
CA ASP A 245 -7.31 -12.24 11.13
C ASP A 245 -7.52 -13.41 10.17
N GLU A 246 -8.60 -13.36 9.36
CA GLU A 246 -8.85 -14.38 8.33
C GLU A 246 -7.81 -14.28 7.18
N GLU A 247 -7.45 -13.06 6.75
CA GLU A 247 -6.39 -12.85 5.76
C GLU A 247 -5.04 -13.39 6.29
N ASN A 248 -4.73 -13.15 7.55
CA ASN A 248 -3.52 -13.69 8.19
C ASN A 248 -3.52 -15.24 8.23
N LYS A 249 -4.68 -15.87 8.45
CA LYS A 249 -4.80 -17.34 8.34
C LYS A 249 -4.51 -17.82 6.92
N ILE A 250 -4.99 -17.10 5.91
CA ILE A 250 -4.72 -17.39 4.50
C ILE A 250 -3.22 -17.28 4.23
N ILE A 251 -2.57 -16.20 4.68
CA ILE A 251 -1.11 -16.00 4.51
C ILE A 251 -0.34 -17.16 5.15
N LYS A 252 -0.68 -17.56 6.37
CA LYS A 252 -0.03 -18.69 7.07
C LYS A 252 -0.24 -20.01 6.34
N LYS A 253 -1.47 -20.27 5.90
CA LYS A 253 -1.82 -21.46 5.10
C LYS A 253 -0.99 -21.51 3.79
N LEU A 254 -0.96 -20.40 3.06
CA LEU A 254 -0.22 -20.31 1.79
C LEU A 254 1.29 -20.50 2.00
N ALA A 255 1.84 -19.91 3.05
CA ALA A 255 3.25 -20.08 3.40
C ALA A 255 3.57 -21.57 3.66
N SER A 256 2.77 -22.20 4.50
CA SER A 256 2.93 -23.63 4.86
C SER A 256 2.78 -24.55 3.61
N THR A 257 1.70 -24.38 2.86
CA THR A 257 1.39 -25.21 1.69
C THR A 257 2.47 -25.08 0.60
N ASN A 258 3.07 -23.90 0.48
CA ASN A 258 4.05 -23.61 -0.56
C ASN A 258 5.51 -23.70 -0.08
N ASN A 259 5.73 -24.11 1.19
CA ASN A 259 7.04 -24.20 1.83
C ASN A 259 7.81 -22.87 1.77
N LEU A 260 7.15 -21.76 2.11
CA LEU A 260 7.73 -20.42 2.09
C LEU A 260 8.11 -19.95 3.49
N LYS A 261 9.10 -19.07 3.54
CA LYS A 261 9.42 -18.34 4.77
C LYS A 261 8.28 -17.39 5.12
N ILE A 262 8.01 -17.27 6.42
CA ILE A 262 6.98 -16.35 6.93
C ILE A 262 7.50 -15.57 8.14
N VAL A 263 7.18 -14.27 8.18
CA VAL A 263 7.39 -13.41 9.35
C VAL A 263 6.03 -13.16 9.98
N ASP A 264 5.82 -13.65 11.19
CA ASP A 264 4.52 -13.51 11.88
C ASP A 264 4.49 -12.19 12.68
N ASN A 265 4.38 -11.06 11.95
CA ASN A 265 4.34 -9.72 12.56
C ASN A 265 3.17 -9.54 13.50
N ASP A 266 2.03 -10.17 13.21
CA ASP A 266 0.86 -10.09 14.11
C ASP A 266 1.17 -10.66 15.50
N LYS A 267 2.08 -11.63 15.57
CA LYS A 267 2.53 -12.23 16.84
C LYS A 267 3.76 -11.51 17.42
N LEU A 268 4.67 -11.06 16.55
CA LEU A 268 5.97 -10.51 16.97
C LEU A 268 5.89 -9.07 17.47
N ILE A 269 5.01 -8.26 16.86
CA ILE A 269 4.89 -6.85 17.21
C ILE A 269 3.98 -6.71 18.44
N GLU A 270 4.51 -6.12 19.50
CA GLU A 270 3.77 -5.88 20.71
C GLU A 270 2.69 -4.81 20.50
N LYS A 271 1.45 -5.16 20.84
CA LYS A 271 0.27 -4.33 20.59
C LYS A 271 0.09 -3.28 21.69
N LYS A 272 0.81 -2.18 21.54
CA LYS A 272 0.78 -1.02 22.45
C LYS A 272 0.64 0.27 21.63
N ASP A 273 0.01 1.26 22.19
CA ASP A 273 -0.22 2.57 21.54
C ASP A 273 1.06 3.20 21.01
N GLU A 274 2.18 3.03 21.71
CA GLU A 274 3.49 3.58 21.31
C GLU A 274 4.06 2.95 20.02
N ASN A 275 3.61 1.76 19.65
CA ASN A 275 4.09 1.01 18.48
C ASN A 275 3.21 1.26 17.24
N PHE A 276 2.11 1.99 17.37
CA PHE A 276 1.15 2.19 16.29
C PHE A 276 0.75 3.65 16.19
N LEU A 277 0.79 4.19 14.98
CA LEU A 277 0.31 5.55 14.70
C LEU A 277 -1.21 5.55 14.51
N ASP A 278 -1.73 4.43 14.02
CA ASP A 278 -3.17 4.17 13.83
C ASP A 278 -3.44 2.65 13.98
N THR A 279 -4.49 2.15 13.47
CA THR A 279 -4.81 0.71 13.50
C THR A 279 -3.99 -0.20 12.57
N UNK A 280 -3.54 0.39 11.88
CA UNK A 280 -2.89 -0.33 10.94
C UNK A 280 -1.48 -0.20 10.87
#